data_2efb1c5c202e2b1a08769c2020e6af07
#
_entry.id   2efb1c5c202e2b1a08769c2020e6af07
#
_cell.length_a   1.000
_cell.length_b   1.000
_cell.length_c   1.000
_cell.angle_alpha   90.00
_cell.angle_beta   90.00
_cell.angle_gamma   90.00
#
_symmetry.space_group_name_H-M   'P 1'
#
loop_
_entity.id
_entity.type
_entity.pdbx_description
1 polymer ?
#
loop_
_entity_poly.entity_id
_entity_poly.type
_entity_poly.pdbx_seq_one_letter_code
_entity_poly.pdbx_strand_id
1 'polypeptide(L)'
;MSGPIGSTPGVAAAASGQPLPQWRRVRWPQSLYKYAALLASLWFVWWSLDVLRIDLERLPGIFERMGDVLQRRYWPPDWGYIVKPGFLDAIVDTFQMSYVATVVGLIVAIPLAWFASFNMTPSRRLLYPVCRLIVMSCRSVHEMIWTIVLVAVVGFGMLPGTLAMTLFCIGFGGKLMSEAIEAIRKGPVEAIRATGAGHLQTFVFAVLPQVRVAWAGIAIYTWDVVFRASTVVGFFGAGGMGHYLRESVQRLESRQVSAIILTIVGIVIAAELFSAWVRGRIARAAA
;
A
#
# COMPACT_ATOMS: atom_id res chain seq x y z
N MET A 1 -27.74 14.77 -44.56
CA MET A 1 -27.57 13.30 -44.62
C MET A 1 -27.81 12.78 -43.18
N SER A 2 -29.03 12.33 -42.93
CA SER A 2 -29.50 11.79 -41.65
C SER A 2 -29.10 10.31 -41.56
N GLY A 3 -28.21 9.97 -40.67
CA GLY A 3 -27.84 8.59 -40.32
C GLY A 3 -28.98 7.88 -39.57
N PRO A 4 -29.17 6.56 -39.74
CA PRO A 4 -30.26 5.83 -39.11
C PRO A 4 -30.08 5.76 -37.59
N ILE A 5 -31.10 6.13 -36.84
CA ILE A 5 -31.24 5.99 -35.39
C ILE A 5 -31.10 4.49 -35.05
N GLY A 6 -30.13 4.15 -34.25
CA GLY A 6 -29.83 2.78 -33.81
C GLY A 6 -31.08 2.10 -33.23
N SER A 7 -31.53 1.02 -33.88
CA SER A 7 -32.62 0.19 -33.40
C SER A 7 -32.22 -0.48 -32.07
N THR A 8 -33.04 -0.29 -31.04
CA THR A 8 -32.92 -0.99 -29.78
C THR A 8 -32.94 -2.52 -29.98
N PRO A 9 -32.10 -3.31 -29.27
CA PRO A 9 -32.00 -4.77 -29.51
C PRO A 9 -33.34 -5.53 -29.40
N GLY A 10 -34.30 -5.01 -28.67
CA GLY A 10 -35.65 -5.59 -28.56
C GLY A 10 -36.52 -5.45 -29.82
N VAL A 11 -36.34 -4.37 -30.58
CA VAL A 11 -37.12 -4.14 -31.81
C VAL A 11 -36.61 -5.01 -32.97
N ALA A 12 -35.30 -5.25 -33.03
CA ALA A 12 -34.71 -6.14 -34.03
C ALA A 12 -35.07 -7.62 -33.78
N ALA A 13 -35.17 -8.07 -32.54
CA ALA A 13 -35.61 -9.42 -32.21
C ALA A 13 -37.09 -9.68 -32.51
N ALA A 14 -37.95 -8.69 -32.35
CA ALA A 14 -39.40 -8.79 -32.73
C ALA A 14 -39.60 -8.88 -34.23
N ALA A 15 -38.77 -8.24 -35.04
CA ALA A 15 -38.82 -8.28 -36.51
C ALA A 15 -38.29 -9.62 -37.09
N SER A 16 -37.45 -10.37 -36.37
CA SER A 16 -36.87 -11.65 -36.82
C SER A 16 -37.68 -12.88 -36.41
N GLY A 17 -38.82 -12.73 -35.72
CA GLY A 17 -39.63 -13.86 -35.22
C GLY A 17 -38.95 -14.75 -34.18
N GLN A 18 -37.79 -14.36 -33.67
CA GLN A 18 -37.11 -15.08 -32.63
C GLN A 18 -37.80 -14.85 -31.28
N PRO A 19 -38.00 -15.91 -30.46
CA PRO A 19 -38.61 -15.75 -29.15
C PRO A 19 -37.73 -14.84 -28.28
N LEU A 20 -38.33 -13.79 -27.76
CA LEU A 20 -37.65 -12.85 -26.84
C LEU A 20 -36.98 -13.64 -25.69
N PRO A 21 -35.75 -13.29 -25.30
CA PRO A 21 -35.04 -13.96 -24.21
C PRO A 21 -35.86 -13.84 -22.93
N GLN A 22 -36.42 -14.96 -22.47
CA GLN A 22 -37.20 -15.00 -21.23
C GLN A 22 -36.24 -14.77 -20.04
N TRP A 23 -36.42 -13.66 -19.37
CA TRP A 23 -35.72 -13.35 -18.12
C TRP A 23 -36.19 -14.30 -17.00
N ARG A 24 -35.50 -15.46 -16.83
CA ARG A 24 -35.73 -16.34 -15.68
C ARG A 24 -34.87 -15.88 -14.55
N ARG A 25 -35.47 -15.36 -13.47
CA ARG A 25 -34.78 -14.96 -12.23
C ARG A 25 -34.01 -16.10 -11.55
N VAL A 26 -34.41 -17.33 -11.79
CA VAL A 26 -33.81 -18.53 -11.20
C VAL A 26 -33.40 -19.48 -12.33
N ARG A 27 -32.12 -19.60 -12.59
CA ARG A 27 -31.54 -20.63 -13.46
C ARG A 27 -31.11 -21.83 -12.62
N TRP A 28 -31.90 -22.86 -12.57
CA TRP A 28 -31.51 -24.16 -12.05
C TRP A 28 -30.47 -24.79 -13.00
N PRO A 29 -29.31 -25.37 -12.51
CA PRO A 29 -28.83 -25.49 -11.13
C PRO A 29 -27.93 -24.34 -10.59
N GLN A 30 -27.60 -23.34 -11.41
CA GLN A 30 -26.64 -22.28 -11.06
C GLN A 30 -27.07 -21.42 -9.85
N SER A 31 -28.36 -21.20 -9.67
CA SER A 31 -28.88 -20.50 -8.50
C SER A 31 -28.75 -21.33 -7.22
N LEU A 32 -28.87 -22.66 -7.31
CA LEU A 32 -28.72 -23.55 -6.18
C LEU A 32 -27.31 -23.48 -5.57
N TYR A 33 -26.28 -23.49 -6.43
CA TYR A 33 -24.89 -23.33 -5.97
C TYR A 33 -24.63 -21.97 -5.30
N LYS A 34 -25.26 -20.90 -5.79
CA LYS A 34 -25.14 -19.57 -5.17
C LYS A 34 -25.77 -19.53 -3.79
N TYR A 35 -26.97 -20.08 -3.63
CA TYR A 35 -27.65 -20.15 -2.32
C TYR A 35 -26.96 -21.13 -1.38
N ALA A 36 -26.46 -22.26 -1.88
CA ALA A 36 -25.67 -23.19 -1.07
C ALA A 36 -24.34 -22.56 -0.60
N ALA A 37 -23.64 -21.84 -1.46
CA ALA A 37 -22.43 -21.12 -1.09
C ALA A 37 -22.70 -20.01 -0.06
N LEU A 38 -23.82 -19.29 -0.21
CA LEU A 38 -24.23 -18.25 0.75
C LEU A 38 -24.58 -18.86 2.10
N LEU A 39 -25.34 -19.96 2.11
CA LEU A 39 -25.68 -20.69 3.35
C LEU A 39 -24.43 -21.28 4.01
N ALA A 40 -23.52 -21.86 3.23
CA ALA A 40 -22.25 -22.38 3.72
C ALA A 40 -21.37 -21.25 4.33
N SER A 41 -21.33 -20.08 3.68
CA SER A 41 -20.64 -18.91 4.20
C SER A 41 -21.25 -18.40 5.51
N LEU A 42 -22.57 -18.30 5.59
CA LEU A 42 -23.27 -17.89 6.81
C LEU A 42 -23.07 -18.90 7.95
N TRP A 43 -23.15 -20.19 7.61
CA TRP A 43 -22.88 -21.27 8.58
C TRP A 43 -21.44 -21.23 9.07
N PHE A 44 -20.47 -21.00 8.17
CA PHE A 44 -19.06 -20.87 8.53
C PHE A 44 -18.82 -19.66 9.45
N VAL A 45 -19.47 -18.53 9.17
CA VAL A 45 -19.38 -17.34 10.05
C VAL A 45 -19.98 -17.64 11.43
N TRP A 46 -21.17 -18.26 11.47
CA TRP A 46 -21.81 -18.63 12.72
C TRP A 46 -20.94 -19.61 13.53
N TRP A 47 -20.45 -20.67 12.89
CA TRP A 47 -19.54 -21.65 13.50
C TRP A 47 -18.23 -20.98 13.98
N SER A 48 -17.69 -20.06 13.20
CA SER A 48 -16.47 -19.31 13.57
C SER A 48 -16.70 -18.44 14.81
N LEU A 49 -17.86 -17.80 14.94
CA LEU A 49 -18.22 -17.01 16.13
C LEU A 49 -18.32 -17.86 17.38
N ASP A 50 -18.87 -19.07 17.24
CA ASP A 50 -19.01 -20.04 18.34
C ASP A 50 -17.63 -20.58 18.78
N VAL A 51 -16.79 -21.00 17.83
CA VAL A 51 -15.41 -21.48 18.10
C VAL A 51 -14.54 -20.40 18.72
N LEU A 52 -14.64 -19.16 18.25
CA LEU A 52 -13.91 -18.01 18.80
C LEU A 52 -14.44 -17.56 20.17
N ARG A 53 -15.54 -18.13 20.64
CA ARG A 53 -16.21 -17.76 21.91
C ARG A 53 -16.44 -16.25 22.03
N ILE A 54 -16.87 -15.62 20.93
CA ILE A 54 -17.14 -14.19 20.93
C ILE A 54 -18.45 -13.95 21.68
N ASP A 55 -18.34 -13.41 22.90
CA ASP A 55 -19.49 -13.02 23.72
C ASP A 55 -20.20 -11.82 23.08
N LEU A 56 -21.18 -12.09 22.23
CA LEU A 56 -21.98 -11.04 21.59
C LEU A 56 -22.78 -10.22 22.61
N GLU A 57 -23.03 -10.78 23.80
CA GLU A 57 -23.67 -10.07 24.93
C GLU A 57 -22.81 -8.94 25.47
N ARG A 58 -21.51 -8.93 25.22
CA ARG A 58 -20.60 -7.84 25.61
C ARG A 58 -20.59 -6.67 24.63
N LEU A 59 -21.13 -6.83 23.42
CA LEU A 59 -21.19 -5.76 22.42
C LEU A 59 -22.07 -4.58 22.85
N PRO A 60 -23.28 -4.79 23.44
CA PRO A 60 -24.02 -3.67 24.04
C PRO A 60 -23.21 -3.07 25.19
N GLY A 61 -22.94 -1.79 25.13
CA GLY A 61 -22.14 -1.06 26.12
C GLY A 61 -20.61 -1.04 25.88
N ILE A 62 -20.10 -1.63 24.79
CA ILE A 62 -18.66 -1.55 24.47
C ILE A 62 -18.24 -0.09 24.20
N PHE A 63 -19.09 0.68 23.54
CA PHE A 63 -18.85 2.10 23.26
C PHE A 63 -18.88 2.94 24.54
N GLU A 64 -19.76 2.64 25.49
CA GLU A 64 -19.84 3.32 26.77
C GLU A 64 -18.60 3.03 27.62
N ARG A 65 -18.21 1.74 27.74
CA ARG A 65 -16.98 1.34 28.45
C ARG A 65 -15.72 1.92 27.79
N MET A 66 -15.67 1.94 26.46
CA MET A 66 -14.55 2.53 25.73
C MET A 66 -14.47 4.04 25.95
N GLY A 67 -15.62 4.74 25.95
CA GLY A 67 -15.71 6.16 26.29
C GLY A 67 -15.24 6.45 27.71
N ASP A 68 -15.68 5.65 28.67
CA ASP A 68 -15.28 5.75 30.09
C ASP A 68 -13.76 5.56 30.27
N VAL A 69 -13.18 4.54 29.65
CA VAL A 69 -11.73 4.28 29.70
C VAL A 69 -10.95 5.39 29.05
N LEU A 70 -11.37 5.86 27.87
CA LEU A 70 -10.75 6.98 27.17
C LEU A 70 -10.78 8.24 28.03
N GLN A 71 -11.94 8.59 28.62
CA GLN A 71 -12.09 9.78 29.42
C GLN A 71 -11.35 9.73 30.76
N ARG A 72 -11.37 8.61 31.46
CA ARG A 72 -10.75 8.50 32.81
C ARG A 72 -9.25 8.27 32.75
N ARG A 73 -8.76 7.52 31.75
CA ARG A 73 -7.37 7.05 31.73
C ARG A 73 -6.49 7.80 30.73
N TYR A 74 -7.04 8.16 29.56
CA TYR A 74 -6.29 8.78 28.46
C TYR A 74 -6.48 10.29 28.35
N TRP A 75 -7.52 10.83 28.92
CA TRP A 75 -7.82 12.26 28.92
C TRP A 75 -7.54 12.92 30.27
N PRO A 76 -7.00 14.18 30.34
CA PRO A 76 -6.43 14.96 29.23
C PRO A 76 -5.04 14.43 28.79
N PRO A 77 -4.70 14.55 27.50
CA PRO A 77 -3.36 14.21 26.99
C PRO A 77 -2.27 15.07 27.65
N ASP A 78 -1.12 14.48 27.91
CA ASP A 78 0.05 15.20 28.45
C ASP A 78 0.83 15.87 27.31
N TRP A 79 0.41 17.06 26.92
CA TRP A 79 1.10 17.84 25.88
C TRP A 79 2.48 18.31 26.31
N GLY A 80 2.74 18.43 27.64
CA GLY A 80 4.07 18.76 28.15
C GLY A 80 5.14 17.74 27.81
N TYR A 81 4.73 16.47 27.60
CA TYR A 81 5.64 15.42 27.18
C TYR A 81 6.12 15.59 25.73
N ILE A 82 5.25 16.06 24.84
CA ILE A 82 5.54 16.25 23.41
C ILE A 82 6.57 17.36 23.18
N VAL A 83 6.58 18.39 24.02
CA VAL A 83 7.49 19.54 23.89
C VAL A 83 8.90 19.22 24.41
N LYS A 84 9.11 18.07 25.05
CA LYS A 84 10.45 17.66 25.50
C LYS A 84 11.39 17.50 24.31
N PRO A 85 12.63 18.02 24.40
CA PRO A 85 13.59 17.98 23.28
C PRO A 85 13.78 16.57 22.69
N GLY A 86 13.90 15.54 23.54
CA GLY A 86 14.09 14.17 23.07
C GLY A 86 12.94 13.62 22.22
N PHE A 87 11.67 14.04 22.46
CA PHE A 87 10.55 13.61 21.62
C PHE A 87 10.51 14.38 20.29
N LEU A 88 10.89 15.67 20.29
CA LEU A 88 11.02 16.46 19.07
C LEU A 88 12.11 15.90 18.16
N ASP A 89 13.25 15.51 18.73
CA ASP A 89 14.33 14.82 17.99
C ASP A 89 13.81 13.50 17.39
N ALA A 90 13.03 12.74 18.13
CA ALA A 90 12.44 11.49 17.63
C ALA A 90 11.46 11.70 16.45
N ILE A 91 10.79 12.84 16.35
CA ILE A 91 9.99 13.20 15.18
C ILE A 91 10.90 13.37 13.96
N VAL A 92 12.00 14.10 14.11
CA VAL A 92 13.00 14.32 13.07
C VAL A 92 13.63 12.99 12.64
N ASP A 93 14.00 12.16 13.61
CA ASP A 93 14.55 10.83 13.39
C ASP A 93 13.64 9.94 12.54
N THR A 94 12.34 9.93 12.88
CA THR A 94 11.35 9.15 12.10
C THR A 94 11.23 9.66 10.67
N PHE A 95 11.25 10.97 10.47
CA PHE A 95 11.22 11.58 9.15
C PHE A 95 12.48 11.21 8.36
N GLN A 96 13.68 11.35 8.95
CA GLN A 96 14.95 11.02 8.31
C GLN A 96 15.02 9.53 7.95
N MET A 97 14.62 8.65 8.87
CA MET A 97 14.58 7.20 8.64
C MET A 97 13.70 6.85 7.42
N SER A 98 12.49 7.41 7.37
CA SER A 98 11.56 7.16 6.26
C SER A 98 12.06 7.72 4.93
N TYR A 99 12.67 8.90 4.96
CA TYR A 99 13.21 9.55 3.75
C TYR A 99 14.41 8.78 3.19
N VAL A 100 15.39 8.45 4.03
CA VAL A 100 16.58 7.68 3.62
C VAL A 100 16.18 6.30 3.10
N ALA A 101 15.30 5.60 3.82
CA ALA A 101 14.82 4.29 3.41
C ALA A 101 14.12 4.34 2.04
N THR A 102 13.31 5.37 1.79
CA THR A 102 12.61 5.54 0.51
C THR A 102 13.58 5.86 -0.62
N VAL A 103 14.50 6.78 -0.42
CA VAL A 103 15.47 7.16 -1.46
C VAL A 103 16.36 5.97 -1.85
N VAL A 104 16.97 5.31 -0.86
CA VAL A 104 17.83 4.13 -1.09
C VAL A 104 17.03 2.99 -1.70
N GLY A 105 15.84 2.72 -1.16
CA GLY A 105 14.95 1.67 -1.66
C GLY A 105 14.52 1.89 -3.12
N LEU A 106 14.15 3.13 -3.49
CA LEU A 106 13.76 3.45 -4.87
C LEU A 106 14.93 3.41 -5.84
N ILE A 107 16.13 3.83 -5.44
CA ILE A 107 17.34 3.69 -6.28
C ILE A 107 17.57 2.24 -6.66
N VAL A 108 17.40 1.30 -5.71
CA VAL A 108 17.53 -0.14 -5.96
C VAL A 108 16.30 -0.69 -6.69
N ALA A 109 15.10 -0.16 -6.41
CA ALA A 109 13.87 -0.59 -7.05
C ALA A 109 13.80 -0.28 -8.55
N ILE A 110 14.38 0.83 -9.01
CA ILE A 110 14.35 1.25 -10.42
C ILE A 110 14.93 0.17 -11.36
N PRO A 111 16.20 -0.28 -11.20
CA PRO A 111 16.74 -1.34 -12.05
C PRO A 111 16.00 -2.68 -11.88
N LEU A 112 15.59 -3.01 -10.65
CA LEU A 112 14.81 -4.22 -10.40
C LEU A 112 13.45 -4.18 -11.10
N ALA A 113 12.77 -3.03 -11.10
CA ALA A 113 11.49 -2.83 -11.78
C ALA A 113 11.62 -3.02 -13.30
N TRP A 114 12.70 -2.49 -13.90
CA TRP A 114 12.97 -2.70 -15.31
C TRP A 114 13.15 -4.18 -15.65
N PHE A 115 14.01 -4.89 -14.92
CA PHE A 115 14.26 -6.30 -15.17
C PHE A 115 13.08 -7.20 -14.76
N ALA A 116 12.28 -6.79 -13.79
CA ALA A 116 11.07 -7.50 -13.37
C ALA A 116 9.85 -7.23 -14.26
N SER A 117 9.98 -6.42 -15.32
CA SER A 117 8.90 -6.14 -16.28
C SER A 117 8.95 -7.11 -17.45
N PHE A 118 7.84 -7.81 -17.70
CA PHE A 118 7.77 -8.89 -18.71
C PHE A 118 8.00 -8.39 -20.15
N ASN A 119 7.58 -7.16 -20.46
CA ASN A 119 7.66 -6.58 -21.81
C ASN A 119 9.02 -5.98 -22.15
N MET A 120 9.85 -5.62 -21.14
CA MET A 120 11.07 -4.83 -21.34
C MET A 120 12.36 -5.51 -20.86
N THR A 121 12.26 -6.66 -20.18
CA THR A 121 13.44 -7.38 -19.69
C THR A 121 14.31 -7.90 -20.83
N PRO A 122 15.64 -7.77 -20.76
CA PRO A 122 16.56 -8.34 -21.75
C PRO A 122 16.54 -9.86 -21.81
N SER A 123 16.33 -10.55 -20.67
CA SER A 123 16.27 -12.01 -20.58
C SER A 123 15.03 -12.46 -19.80
N ARG A 124 14.04 -12.98 -20.53
CA ARG A 124 12.80 -13.52 -19.92
C ARG A 124 13.01 -14.81 -19.14
N ARG A 125 14.09 -15.56 -19.42
CA ARG A 125 14.35 -16.87 -18.77
C ARG A 125 15.12 -16.74 -17.47
N LEU A 126 15.99 -15.75 -17.33
CA LEU A 126 16.87 -15.60 -16.16
C LEU A 126 16.60 -14.32 -15.37
N LEU A 127 16.73 -13.14 -16.01
CA LEU A 127 16.62 -11.85 -15.31
C LEU A 127 15.19 -11.60 -14.79
N TYR A 128 14.19 -11.87 -15.63
CA TYR A 128 12.79 -11.67 -15.22
C TYR A 128 12.41 -12.46 -13.97
N PRO A 129 12.55 -13.80 -13.91
CA PRO A 129 12.13 -14.56 -12.75
C PRO A 129 12.94 -14.23 -11.50
N VAL A 130 14.24 -13.97 -11.63
CA VAL A 130 15.11 -13.63 -10.48
C VAL A 130 14.72 -12.26 -9.90
N CYS A 131 14.63 -11.22 -10.73
CA CYS A 131 14.25 -9.89 -10.24
C CYS A 131 12.81 -9.87 -9.73
N ARG A 132 11.89 -10.59 -10.39
CA ARG A 132 10.51 -10.74 -9.92
C ARG A 132 10.45 -11.44 -8.56
N LEU A 133 11.24 -12.50 -8.37
CA LEU A 133 11.35 -13.21 -7.10
C LEU A 133 11.87 -12.28 -5.98
N ILE A 134 12.94 -11.51 -6.25
CA ILE A 134 13.47 -10.55 -5.27
C ILE A 134 12.40 -9.54 -4.84
N VAL A 135 11.73 -8.89 -5.81
CA VAL A 135 10.66 -7.92 -5.52
C VAL A 135 9.51 -8.58 -4.75
N MET A 136 9.12 -9.80 -5.12
CA MET A 136 8.06 -10.54 -4.43
C MET A 136 8.48 -10.92 -3.01
N SER A 137 9.72 -11.39 -2.79
CA SER A 137 10.24 -11.76 -1.47
C SER A 137 10.30 -10.55 -0.53
N CYS A 138 10.80 -9.41 -1.01
CA CYS A 138 10.82 -8.17 -0.22
C CYS A 138 9.41 -7.71 0.19
N ARG A 139 8.40 -7.97 -0.64
CA ARG A 139 7.00 -7.58 -0.39
C ARG A 139 6.20 -8.62 0.40
N SER A 140 6.57 -9.91 0.34
CA SER A 140 5.82 -10.98 1.01
C SER A 140 5.92 -10.96 2.52
N VAL A 141 6.99 -10.37 3.04
CA VAL A 141 7.25 -10.23 4.47
C VAL A 141 6.88 -8.83 4.90
N HIS A 142 6.03 -8.72 5.93
CA HIS A 142 5.60 -7.44 6.47
C HIS A 142 6.79 -6.70 7.10
N GLU A 143 6.83 -5.38 6.98
CA GLU A 143 7.95 -4.53 7.45
C GLU A 143 8.27 -4.70 8.94
N MET A 144 7.27 -4.99 9.77
CA MET A 144 7.48 -5.27 11.20
C MET A 144 8.32 -6.54 11.42
N ILE A 145 8.11 -7.58 10.61
CA ILE A 145 8.87 -8.84 10.70
C ILE A 145 10.31 -8.58 10.29
N TRP A 146 10.53 -7.85 9.18
CA TRP A 146 11.87 -7.42 8.79
C TRP A 146 12.56 -6.64 9.90
N THR A 147 11.84 -5.74 10.57
CA THR A 147 12.40 -4.95 11.68
C THR A 147 12.82 -5.84 12.84
N ILE A 148 11.96 -6.76 13.28
CA ILE A 148 12.27 -7.66 14.40
C ILE A 148 13.52 -8.51 14.09
N VAL A 149 13.60 -9.07 12.87
CA VAL A 149 14.75 -9.87 12.45
C VAL A 149 16.03 -9.02 12.41
N LEU A 150 15.95 -7.83 11.82
CA LEU A 150 17.12 -6.95 11.72
C LEU A 150 17.54 -6.38 13.08
N VAL A 151 16.59 -6.06 13.95
CA VAL A 151 16.90 -5.66 15.35
C VAL A 151 17.58 -6.79 16.12
N ALA A 152 17.15 -8.04 15.90
CA ALA A 152 17.80 -9.20 16.54
C ALA A 152 19.25 -9.41 16.06
N VAL A 153 19.57 -9.06 14.82
CA VAL A 153 20.91 -9.23 14.23
C VAL A 153 21.82 -8.03 14.47
N VAL A 154 21.30 -6.82 14.27
CA VAL A 154 22.08 -5.56 14.28
C VAL A 154 22.02 -4.86 15.63
N GLY A 155 20.99 -5.15 16.45
CA GLY A 155 20.72 -4.44 17.70
C GLY A 155 19.64 -3.37 17.55
N PHE A 156 19.27 -2.75 18.69
CA PHE A 156 18.31 -1.65 18.73
C PHE A 156 18.89 -0.38 18.09
N GLY A 157 18.07 0.40 17.41
CA GLY A 157 18.47 1.67 16.83
C GLY A 157 17.83 1.95 15.47
N MET A 158 18.16 3.10 14.88
CA MET A 158 17.58 3.55 13.62
C MET A 158 18.05 2.74 12.40
N LEU A 159 19.25 2.14 12.46
CA LEU A 159 19.82 1.40 11.34
C LEU A 159 18.96 0.18 10.93
N PRO A 160 18.57 -0.75 11.84
CA PRO A 160 17.73 -1.88 11.47
C PRO A 160 16.36 -1.43 10.94
N GLY A 161 15.77 -0.36 11.48
CA GLY A 161 14.52 0.20 10.99
C GLY A 161 14.65 0.75 9.58
N THR A 162 15.70 1.53 9.31
CA THR A 162 15.98 2.06 7.97
C THR A 162 16.18 0.93 6.96
N LEU A 163 16.91 -0.13 7.31
CA LEU A 163 17.11 -1.29 6.44
C LEU A 163 15.79 -2.05 6.17
N ALA A 164 14.97 -2.26 7.21
CA ALA A 164 13.66 -2.91 7.07
C ALA A 164 12.74 -2.13 6.13
N MET A 165 12.67 -0.81 6.31
CA MET A 165 11.91 0.08 5.45
C MET A 165 12.47 0.13 4.03
N THR A 166 13.78 0.04 3.85
CA THR A 166 14.42 -0.05 2.53
C THR A 166 13.99 -1.32 1.79
N LEU A 167 14.02 -2.48 2.46
CA LEU A 167 13.55 -3.73 1.88
C LEU A 167 12.06 -3.66 1.50
N PHE A 168 11.24 -3.12 2.38
CA PHE A 168 9.83 -2.88 2.08
C PHE A 168 9.67 -1.97 0.85
N CYS A 169 10.41 -0.86 0.78
CA CYS A 169 10.38 0.08 -0.34
C CYS A 169 10.79 -0.58 -1.67
N ILE A 170 11.83 -1.42 -1.67
CA ILE A 170 12.25 -2.21 -2.85
C ILE A 170 11.10 -3.10 -3.33
N GLY A 171 10.44 -3.82 -2.43
CA GLY A 171 9.33 -4.69 -2.77
C GLY A 171 8.09 -3.93 -3.26
N PHE A 172 7.67 -2.92 -2.51
CA PHE A 172 6.46 -2.14 -2.78
C PHE A 172 6.64 -1.22 -4.00
N GLY A 173 7.66 -0.36 -3.98
CA GLY A 173 7.95 0.57 -5.07
C GLY A 173 8.35 -0.16 -6.36
N GLY A 174 9.20 -1.20 -6.26
CA GLY A 174 9.63 -2.01 -7.40
C GLY A 174 8.47 -2.71 -8.11
N LYS A 175 7.49 -3.21 -7.36
CA LYS A 175 6.28 -3.81 -7.93
C LYS A 175 5.45 -2.78 -8.70
N LEU A 176 5.14 -1.63 -8.09
CA LEU A 176 4.35 -0.58 -8.74
C LEU A 176 5.06 0.00 -9.96
N MET A 177 6.38 0.22 -9.87
CA MET A 177 7.18 0.71 -10.99
C MET A 177 7.25 -0.29 -12.14
N SER A 178 7.35 -1.59 -11.86
CA SER A 178 7.34 -2.64 -12.90
C SER A 178 5.98 -2.72 -13.60
N GLU A 179 4.87 -2.60 -12.89
CA GLU A 179 3.53 -2.56 -13.48
C GLU A 179 3.33 -1.30 -14.35
N ALA A 180 3.88 -0.16 -13.95
CA ALA A 180 3.86 1.03 -14.77
C ALA A 180 4.62 0.84 -16.10
N ILE A 181 5.75 0.10 -16.09
CA ILE A 181 6.46 -0.27 -17.33
C ILE A 181 5.63 -1.26 -18.16
N GLU A 182 4.94 -2.20 -17.53
CA GLU A 182 4.11 -3.17 -18.26
C GLU A 182 2.90 -2.52 -18.95
N ALA A 183 2.43 -1.38 -18.44
CA ALA A 183 1.28 -0.63 -18.95
C ALA A 183 1.59 0.37 -20.08
N ILE A 184 2.86 0.53 -20.50
CA ILE A 184 3.23 1.50 -21.55
C ILE A 184 2.67 1.17 -22.92
N ARG A 185 2.59 2.19 -23.78
CA ARG A 185 2.24 2.02 -25.21
C ARG A 185 3.38 1.34 -25.96
N LYS A 186 3.07 0.32 -26.76
CA LYS A 186 4.06 -0.46 -27.51
C LYS A 186 4.63 0.31 -28.71
N GLY A 187 3.84 1.15 -29.38
CA GLY A 187 4.24 1.87 -30.59
C GLY A 187 5.57 2.63 -30.46
N PRO A 188 5.76 3.53 -29.49
CA PRO A 188 7.03 4.21 -29.30
C PRO A 188 8.22 3.27 -29.05
N VAL A 189 8.00 2.14 -28.36
CA VAL A 189 9.01 1.12 -28.12
C VAL A 189 9.42 0.42 -29.41
N GLU A 190 8.46 0.05 -30.24
CA GLU A 190 8.70 -0.58 -31.55
C GLU A 190 9.39 0.36 -32.51
N ALA A 191 9.01 1.65 -32.54
CA ALA A 191 9.66 2.67 -33.36
C ALA A 191 11.15 2.83 -33.01
N ILE A 192 11.49 2.94 -31.74
CA ILE A 192 12.90 3.05 -31.30
C ILE A 192 13.67 1.76 -31.60
N ARG A 193 13.08 0.58 -31.43
CA ARG A 193 13.71 -0.70 -31.78
C ARG A 193 13.94 -0.84 -33.28
N ALA A 194 13.06 -0.32 -34.13
CA ALA A 194 13.22 -0.34 -35.57
C ALA A 194 14.43 0.46 -36.07
N THR A 195 14.94 1.42 -35.28
CA THR A 195 16.20 2.14 -35.56
C THR A 195 17.47 1.34 -35.21
N GLY A 196 17.36 0.10 -34.71
CA GLY A 196 18.48 -0.71 -34.25
C GLY A 196 18.91 -0.43 -32.81
N ALA A 197 18.12 0.30 -32.02
CA ALA A 197 18.44 0.65 -30.65
C ALA A 197 18.52 -0.58 -29.74
N GLY A 198 19.55 -0.64 -28.91
CA GLY A 198 19.73 -1.67 -27.89
C GLY A 198 18.74 -1.54 -26.73
N HIS A 199 18.73 -2.53 -25.82
CA HIS A 199 17.79 -2.60 -24.68
C HIS A 199 17.85 -1.34 -23.79
N LEU A 200 19.04 -0.87 -23.44
CA LEU A 200 19.22 0.33 -22.61
C LEU A 200 18.74 1.60 -23.34
N GLN A 201 19.07 1.75 -24.62
CA GLN A 201 18.61 2.88 -25.42
C GLN A 201 17.08 2.88 -25.54
N THR A 202 16.49 1.74 -25.79
CA THR A 202 15.02 1.58 -25.81
C THR A 202 14.41 1.96 -24.46
N PHE A 203 15.01 1.55 -23.35
CA PHE A 203 14.53 1.92 -22.02
C PHE A 203 14.59 3.44 -21.80
N VAL A 204 15.73 4.07 -22.07
CA VAL A 204 15.94 5.50 -21.82
C VAL A 204 15.05 6.37 -22.73
N PHE A 205 14.95 6.04 -24.03
CA PHE A 205 14.30 6.91 -25.01
C PHE A 205 12.82 6.57 -25.26
N ALA A 206 12.40 5.33 -25.04
CA ALA A 206 11.01 4.95 -25.29
C ALA A 206 10.20 4.68 -24.00
N VAL A 207 10.81 4.07 -22.97
CA VAL A 207 10.10 3.67 -21.75
C VAL A 207 10.08 4.78 -20.72
N LEU A 208 11.27 5.27 -20.34
CA LEU A 208 11.42 6.26 -19.27
C LEU A 208 10.60 7.54 -19.48
N PRO A 209 10.49 8.13 -20.69
CA PRO A 209 9.63 9.27 -20.93
C PRO A 209 8.14 9.00 -20.68
N GLN A 210 7.68 7.75 -20.92
CA GLN A 210 6.29 7.36 -20.69
C GLN A 210 6.00 7.16 -19.22
N VAL A 211 6.93 6.57 -18.44
CA VAL A 211 6.69 6.19 -17.04
C VAL A 211 7.10 7.26 -16.03
N ARG A 212 7.88 8.29 -16.42
CA ARG A 212 8.45 9.28 -15.48
C ARG A 212 7.43 9.93 -14.56
N VAL A 213 6.26 10.29 -15.09
CA VAL A 213 5.18 10.93 -14.30
C VAL A 213 4.56 9.94 -13.32
N ALA A 214 4.27 8.73 -13.80
CA ALA A 214 3.76 7.65 -12.95
C ALA A 214 4.77 7.29 -11.85
N TRP A 215 6.06 7.18 -12.19
CA TRP A 215 7.13 6.88 -11.24
C TRP A 215 7.32 7.98 -10.19
N ALA A 216 7.22 9.24 -10.57
CA ALA A 216 7.24 10.35 -9.61
C ALA A 216 6.06 10.25 -8.63
N GLY A 217 4.87 9.93 -9.12
CA GLY A 217 3.70 9.69 -8.29
C GLY A 217 3.87 8.48 -7.36
N ILE A 218 4.44 7.38 -7.87
CA ILE A 218 4.75 6.16 -7.11
C ILE A 218 5.79 6.46 -6.03
N ALA A 219 6.83 7.23 -6.34
CA ALA A 219 7.88 7.58 -5.38
C ALA A 219 7.32 8.35 -4.17
N ILE A 220 6.49 9.36 -4.42
CA ILE A 220 5.85 10.15 -3.35
C ILE A 220 4.88 9.28 -2.55
N TYR A 221 4.10 8.43 -3.22
CA TYR A 221 3.18 7.51 -2.57
C TYR A 221 3.93 6.48 -1.71
N THR A 222 5.05 5.94 -2.21
CA THR A 222 5.89 5.01 -1.48
C THR A 222 6.46 5.67 -0.22
N TRP A 223 6.94 6.92 -0.32
CA TRP A 223 7.41 7.66 0.84
C TRP A 223 6.31 7.86 1.89
N ASP A 224 5.10 8.23 1.49
CA ASP A 224 3.95 8.39 2.38
C ASP A 224 3.64 7.08 3.15
N VAL A 225 3.63 5.95 2.45
CA VAL A 225 3.42 4.63 3.06
C VAL A 225 4.56 4.26 4.02
N VAL A 226 5.82 4.48 3.61
CA VAL A 226 7.02 4.22 4.42
C VAL A 226 7.05 5.11 5.67
N PHE A 227 6.68 6.40 5.54
CA PHE A 227 6.62 7.31 6.67
C PHE A 227 5.61 6.85 7.73
N ARG A 228 4.43 6.42 7.32
CA ARG A 228 3.40 5.86 8.20
C ARG A 228 3.88 4.57 8.86
N ALA A 229 4.49 3.68 8.10
CA ALA A 229 5.05 2.43 8.61
C ALA A 229 6.20 2.67 9.61
N SER A 230 7.04 3.69 9.39
CA SER A 230 8.18 4.00 10.26
C SER A 230 7.76 4.36 11.69
N THR A 231 6.57 4.96 11.86
CA THR A 231 6.03 5.26 13.21
C THR A 231 5.74 4.00 14.01
N VAL A 232 5.27 2.94 13.33
CA VAL A 232 4.95 1.65 13.96
C VAL A 232 6.21 0.80 14.13
N VAL A 233 7.10 0.80 13.16
CA VAL A 233 8.39 0.08 13.19
C VAL A 233 9.26 0.53 14.35
N GLY A 234 9.19 1.82 14.71
CA GLY A 234 9.85 2.36 15.91
C GLY A 234 9.43 1.66 17.20
N PHE A 235 8.18 1.20 17.32
CA PHE A 235 7.69 0.43 18.46
C PHE A 235 8.42 -0.91 18.63
N PHE A 236 8.93 -1.49 17.55
CA PHE A 236 9.69 -2.75 17.57
C PHE A 236 11.20 -2.58 17.74
N GLY A 237 11.66 -1.37 18.10
CA GLY A 237 13.06 -1.14 18.44
C GLY A 237 13.88 -0.39 17.39
N ALA A 238 13.23 0.15 16.37
CA ALA A 238 13.87 0.95 15.32
C ALA A 238 14.10 2.44 15.70
N GLY A 239 13.76 2.85 16.93
CA GLY A 239 13.92 4.23 17.37
C GLY A 239 12.76 5.15 16.91
N GLY A 240 13.00 6.46 16.91
CA GLY A 240 12.02 7.46 16.50
C GLY A 240 10.79 7.57 17.43
N MET A 241 9.69 8.15 16.94
CA MET A 241 8.46 8.34 17.72
C MET A 241 7.87 7.05 18.28
N GLY A 242 7.99 5.93 17.54
CA GLY A 242 7.47 4.63 17.96
C GLY A 242 8.17 4.08 19.21
N HIS A 243 9.43 4.41 19.42
CA HIS A 243 10.17 4.02 20.63
C HIS A 243 9.58 4.69 21.88
N TYR A 244 9.30 5.98 21.84
CA TYR A 244 8.64 6.73 22.91
C TYR A 244 7.23 6.21 23.20
N LEU A 245 6.50 5.84 22.17
CA LEU A 245 5.19 5.19 22.33
C LEU A 245 5.33 3.88 23.10
N ARG A 246 6.27 3.01 22.70
CA ARG A 246 6.53 1.73 23.40
C ARG A 246 6.89 1.96 24.86
N GLU A 247 7.78 2.89 25.13
CA GLU A 247 8.24 3.20 26.49
C GLU A 247 7.08 3.67 27.37
N SER A 248 6.26 4.62 26.90
CA SER A 248 5.10 5.12 27.61
C SER A 248 4.04 4.04 27.86
N VAL A 249 3.84 3.12 26.88
CA VAL A 249 2.94 1.97 27.04
C VAL A 249 3.47 1.00 28.13
N GLN A 250 4.78 0.71 28.12
CA GLN A 250 5.40 -0.18 29.10
C GLN A 250 5.37 0.41 30.52
N ARG A 251 5.47 1.73 30.65
CA ARG A 251 5.35 2.46 31.93
C ARG A 251 3.90 2.68 32.38
N LEU A 252 2.90 2.25 31.54
CA LEU A 252 1.47 2.46 31.78
C LEU A 252 1.05 3.93 31.93
N GLU A 253 1.82 4.86 31.36
CA GLU A 253 1.57 6.30 31.37
C GLU A 253 0.55 6.69 30.26
N SER A 254 -0.72 6.34 30.49
CA SER A 254 -1.78 6.43 29.48
C SER A 254 -2.00 7.83 28.92
N ARG A 255 -1.76 8.89 29.71
CA ARG A 255 -1.88 10.30 29.25
C ARG A 255 -0.76 10.69 28.28
N GLN A 256 0.45 10.16 28.45
CA GLN A 256 1.55 10.35 27.51
C GLN A 256 1.28 9.55 26.24
N VAL A 257 0.83 8.30 26.37
CA VAL A 257 0.43 7.47 25.23
C VAL A 257 -0.60 8.18 24.35
N SER A 258 -1.64 8.79 24.95
CA SER A 258 -2.64 9.52 24.16
C SER A 258 -2.06 10.75 23.46
N ALA A 259 -1.20 11.51 24.11
CA ALA A 259 -0.53 12.67 23.51
C ALA A 259 0.36 12.23 22.33
N ILE A 260 1.15 11.17 22.49
CA ILE A 260 2.03 10.63 21.43
C ILE A 260 1.19 10.14 20.25
N ILE A 261 0.11 9.35 20.48
CA ILE A 261 -0.76 8.86 19.40
C ILE A 261 -1.39 10.01 18.64
N LEU A 262 -1.95 11.02 19.33
CA LEU A 262 -2.55 12.17 18.68
C LEU A 262 -1.52 12.96 17.84
N THR A 263 -0.29 13.09 18.34
CA THR A 263 0.80 13.73 17.62
C THR A 263 1.19 12.93 16.37
N ILE A 264 1.35 11.60 16.49
CA ILE A 264 1.63 10.73 15.34
C ILE A 264 0.52 10.87 14.29
N VAL A 265 -0.74 10.78 14.68
CA VAL A 265 -1.89 10.93 13.77
C VAL A 265 -1.87 12.29 13.09
N GLY A 266 -1.63 13.37 13.85
CA GLY A 266 -1.54 14.72 13.30
C GLY A 266 -0.42 14.87 12.26
N ILE A 267 0.76 14.35 12.54
CA ILE A 267 1.91 14.41 11.64
C ILE A 267 1.66 13.54 10.39
N VAL A 268 1.09 12.34 10.55
CA VAL A 268 0.76 11.45 9.42
C VAL A 268 -0.28 12.11 8.52
N ILE A 269 -1.33 12.71 9.06
CA ILE A 269 -2.33 13.45 8.27
C ILE A 269 -1.67 14.62 7.51
N ALA A 270 -0.80 15.38 8.17
CA ALA A 270 -0.08 16.47 7.52
C ALA A 270 0.81 15.97 6.36
N ALA A 271 1.53 14.86 6.57
CA ALA A 271 2.35 14.22 5.54
C ALA A 271 1.51 13.71 4.36
N GLU A 272 0.34 13.10 4.62
CA GLU A 272 -0.58 12.62 3.58
C GLU A 272 -1.15 13.77 2.75
N LEU A 273 -1.58 14.86 3.39
CA LEU A 273 -2.05 16.06 2.70
C LEU A 273 -0.96 16.69 1.84
N PHE A 274 0.26 16.78 2.36
CA PHE A 274 1.42 17.26 1.61
C PHE A 274 1.72 16.36 0.39
N SER A 275 1.77 15.05 0.60
CA SER A 275 1.96 14.04 -0.44
C SER A 275 0.88 14.14 -1.54
N ALA A 276 -0.40 14.28 -1.15
CA ALA A 276 -1.52 14.44 -2.08
C ALA A 276 -1.40 15.75 -2.89
N TRP A 277 -1.03 16.85 -2.24
CA TRP A 277 -0.82 18.12 -2.91
C TRP A 277 0.32 18.06 -3.95
N VAL A 278 1.46 17.47 -3.60
CA VAL A 278 2.60 17.31 -4.52
C VAL A 278 2.21 16.44 -5.72
N ARG A 279 1.56 15.29 -5.50
CA ARG A 279 1.07 14.43 -6.60
C ARG A 279 0.09 15.17 -7.52
N GLY A 280 -0.80 15.97 -6.95
CA GLY A 280 -1.73 16.80 -7.74
C GLY A 280 -1.02 17.86 -8.59
N ARG A 281 0.09 18.44 -8.11
CA ARG A 281 0.91 19.37 -8.89
C ARG A 281 1.63 18.67 -10.04
N ILE A 282 2.24 17.50 -9.80
CA ILE A 282 2.93 16.71 -10.83
C ILE A 282 1.98 16.27 -11.92
N ALA A 283 0.80 15.77 -11.56
CA ALA A 283 -0.22 15.34 -12.54
C ALA A 283 -0.67 16.49 -13.44
N ARG A 284 -0.88 17.70 -12.89
CA ARG A 284 -1.25 18.90 -13.67
C ARG A 284 -0.13 19.42 -14.59
N ALA A 285 1.13 19.29 -14.17
CA ALA A 285 2.27 19.70 -14.99
C ALA A 285 2.56 18.73 -16.14
N ALA A 286 1.97 17.54 -16.13
CA ALA A 286 2.15 16.50 -17.14
C ALA A 286 0.97 16.39 -18.13
N ALA A 287 -0.16 17.04 -17.82
CA ALA A 287 -1.33 17.14 -18.70
C ALA A 287 -1.21 18.32 -19.66
#